data_85912a07ee78cb2bc487ba272d9e3406
#
_entry.id   85912a07ee78cb2bc487ba272d9e3406
#
_cell.length_a   1.000
_cell.length_b   1.000
_cell.length_c   1.000
_cell.angle_alpha   90.00
_cell.angle_beta   90.00
_cell.angle_gamma   90.00
#
_symmetry.space_group_name_H-M   'P 1'
#
loop_
_entity.id
_entity.type
_entity.pdbx_description
1 polymer ?
#
loop_
_entity_poly.entity_id
_entity_poly.type
_entity_poly.pdbx_seq_one_letter_code
_entity_poly.pdbx_strand_id
1 'polypeptide(L)'
;IEATEQYSDNLMRGQLAVGLPPAHFGVQAKRFTVYFEGRGAISFQFRGKPYAIILEGATCFPQSFSAAAATVKNLASISKVLVVDIGGFTADYVCLRNGVPDMAACDSMESGVILLYNRIRTRANAELDTLLEENEIDHILRGEDKDATPKIVALIEQEAQEFINDLLSGLRERMIELKSGKVVFLG
;
A
#
# COMPACT_ATOMS: atom_id res chain seq x y z
N ILE A 1 18.11 -4.85 12.09
CA ILE A 1 19.40 -4.44 12.64
C ILE A 1 19.26 -4.19 14.15
N GLU A 2 18.25 -3.47 14.63
CA GLU A 2 18.03 -3.29 16.07
C GLU A 2 17.82 -4.62 16.81
N ALA A 3 17.22 -5.62 16.18
CA ALA A 3 17.07 -6.96 16.73
C ALA A 3 18.40 -7.73 16.89
N THR A 4 19.46 -7.29 16.25
CA THR A 4 20.78 -7.98 16.22
C THR A 4 21.81 -7.42 17.20
N GLU A 5 21.52 -6.31 17.86
CA GLU A 5 22.38 -5.80 18.93
C GLU A 5 22.46 -6.78 20.12
N GLN A 6 21.58 -7.79 20.15
CA GLN A 6 21.57 -8.88 21.13
C GLN A 6 22.53 -10.05 20.79
N TYR A 7 23.10 -10.09 19.56
CA TYR A 7 23.98 -11.19 19.14
C TYR A 7 25.45 -10.76 19.16
N SER A 8 26.28 -11.56 19.83
CA SER A 8 27.70 -11.25 20.07
C SER A 8 28.60 -11.20 18.84
N ASP A 9 28.17 -11.73 17.69
CA ASP A 9 29.07 -12.04 16.56
C ASP A 9 28.88 -11.16 15.33
N ASN A 10 28.06 -10.13 15.36
CA ASN A 10 27.78 -9.27 14.17
C ASN A 10 27.41 -10.05 12.88
N LEU A 11 27.20 -11.36 12.98
CA LEU A 11 26.77 -12.24 11.91
C LEU A 11 25.31 -12.59 12.10
N MET A 12 24.48 -12.21 11.15
CA MET A 12 23.06 -12.49 11.16
C MET A 12 22.71 -13.59 10.18
N ARG A 13 21.81 -14.49 10.58
CA ARG A 13 21.15 -15.46 9.70
C ARG A 13 19.67 -15.19 9.72
N GLY A 14 19.03 -15.18 8.57
CA GLY A 14 17.60 -14.87 8.54
C GLY A 14 16.91 -15.20 7.24
N GLN A 15 15.59 -15.24 7.35
CA GLN A 15 14.68 -15.29 6.22
C GLN A 15 14.28 -13.87 5.82
N LEU A 16 14.24 -13.60 4.53
CA LEU A 16 13.83 -12.30 4.00
C LEU A 16 12.38 -12.36 3.51
N ALA A 17 11.52 -11.51 4.04
CA ALA A 17 10.20 -11.25 3.48
C ALA A 17 10.28 -9.99 2.61
N VAL A 18 9.85 -10.11 1.35
CA VAL A 18 9.85 -9.00 0.38
C VAL A 18 8.46 -8.84 -0.23
N GLY A 19 8.13 -7.61 -0.64
CA GLY A 19 6.86 -7.28 -1.28
C GLY A 19 7.05 -6.89 -2.74
N LEU A 20 6.10 -7.26 -3.57
CA LEU A 20 5.94 -6.76 -4.93
C LEU A 20 4.53 -6.19 -5.11
N PRO A 21 4.37 -5.13 -5.93
CA PRO A 21 3.05 -4.68 -6.33
C PRO A 21 2.23 -5.84 -6.91
N PRO A 22 0.92 -5.92 -6.64
CA PRO A 22 0.07 -7.02 -7.08
C PRO A 22 0.15 -7.28 -8.59
N ALA A 23 0.19 -6.24 -9.42
CA ALA A 23 0.33 -6.33 -10.87
C ALA A 23 1.61 -7.05 -11.32
N HIS A 24 2.68 -7.01 -10.53
CA HIS A 24 3.98 -7.61 -10.86
C HIS A 24 4.23 -8.94 -10.18
N PHE A 25 3.48 -9.25 -9.13
CA PHE A 25 3.74 -10.40 -8.27
C PHE A 25 3.70 -11.72 -9.05
N GLY A 26 2.65 -11.98 -9.84
CA GLY A 26 2.49 -13.24 -10.58
C GLY A 26 3.65 -13.54 -11.52
N VAL A 27 4.23 -12.52 -12.16
CA VAL A 27 5.28 -12.70 -13.17
C VAL A 27 6.69 -12.66 -12.55
N GLN A 28 6.89 -11.83 -11.52
CA GLN A 28 8.23 -11.49 -11.03
C GLN A 28 8.58 -12.14 -9.69
N ALA A 29 7.63 -12.65 -8.91
CA ALA A 29 7.87 -13.14 -7.55
C ALA A 29 8.99 -14.17 -7.48
N LYS A 30 8.98 -15.18 -8.36
CA LYS A 30 10.01 -16.23 -8.40
C LYS A 30 11.40 -15.67 -8.70
N ARG A 31 11.50 -14.78 -9.71
CA ARG A 31 12.78 -14.16 -10.09
C ARG A 31 13.30 -13.26 -8.97
N PHE A 32 12.40 -12.54 -8.33
CA PHE A 32 12.72 -11.63 -7.23
C PHE A 32 13.22 -12.41 -6.00
N THR A 33 12.59 -13.54 -5.66
CA THR A 33 13.04 -14.43 -4.58
C THR A 33 14.46 -14.96 -4.87
N VAL A 34 14.69 -15.53 -6.07
CA VAL A 34 16.00 -16.06 -6.49
C VAL A 34 17.10 -14.99 -6.47
N TYR A 35 16.76 -13.73 -6.73
CA TYR A 35 17.73 -12.63 -6.67
C TYR A 35 18.37 -12.49 -5.28
N PHE A 36 17.65 -12.79 -4.21
CA PHE A 36 18.15 -12.70 -2.83
C PHE A 36 18.81 -14.00 -2.35
N GLU A 37 18.48 -15.13 -2.96
CA GLU A 37 19.04 -16.42 -2.59
C GLU A 37 20.45 -16.61 -3.14
N GLY A 38 21.26 -17.44 -2.47
CA GLY A 38 22.57 -17.86 -2.97
C GLY A 38 23.65 -16.78 -2.98
N ARG A 39 23.45 -15.63 -2.35
CA ARG A 39 24.44 -14.53 -2.32
C ARG A 39 25.56 -14.71 -1.30
N GLY A 40 25.53 -15.77 -0.47
CA GLY A 40 26.48 -15.96 0.61
C GLY A 40 26.34 -14.89 1.70
N ALA A 41 27.43 -14.62 2.40
CA ALA A 41 27.46 -13.57 3.42
C ALA A 41 27.57 -12.18 2.76
N ILE A 42 26.62 -11.30 3.05
CA ILE A 42 26.61 -9.90 2.61
C ILE A 42 27.16 -9.06 3.75
N SER A 43 28.35 -8.46 3.55
CA SER A 43 28.98 -7.59 4.54
C SER A 43 28.63 -6.13 4.31
N PHE A 44 28.34 -5.40 5.38
CA PHE A 44 28.03 -3.97 5.35
C PHE A 44 28.42 -3.29 6.66
N GLN A 45 28.42 -1.96 6.66
CA GLN A 45 28.63 -1.17 7.88
C GLN A 45 27.35 -0.42 8.24
N PHE A 46 27.02 -0.44 9.53
CA PHE A 46 25.91 0.33 10.08
C PHE A 46 26.35 1.03 11.36
N ARG A 47 26.17 2.34 11.42
CA ARG A 47 26.65 3.19 12.54
C ARG A 47 28.13 2.96 12.91
N GLY A 48 28.97 2.78 11.88
CA GLY A 48 30.40 2.56 12.06
C GLY A 48 30.82 1.16 12.53
N LYS A 49 29.87 0.26 12.74
CA LYS A 49 30.16 -1.15 13.12
C LYS A 49 30.02 -2.07 11.90
N PRO A 50 30.91 -3.04 11.71
CA PRO A 50 30.79 -4.04 10.64
C PRO A 50 29.74 -5.10 11.01
N TYR A 51 28.96 -5.51 10.03
CA TYR A 51 27.96 -6.58 10.11
C TYR A 51 28.07 -7.49 8.89
N ALA A 52 27.62 -8.72 9.04
CA ALA A 52 27.39 -9.63 7.94
C ALA A 52 26.02 -10.29 8.07
N ILE A 53 25.31 -10.46 6.96
CA ILE A 53 24.03 -11.17 6.91
C ILE A 53 24.12 -12.32 5.93
N ILE A 54 23.60 -13.48 6.33
CA ILE A 54 23.40 -14.64 5.47
C ILE A 54 21.88 -14.80 5.32
N LEU A 55 21.39 -14.66 4.09
CA LEU A 55 20.00 -14.93 3.76
C LEU A 55 19.84 -16.42 3.49
N GLU A 56 19.13 -17.11 4.40
CA GLU A 56 18.88 -18.55 4.29
C GLU A 56 17.71 -18.88 3.34
N GLY A 57 16.89 -17.87 3.03
CA GLY A 57 15.82 -17.93 2.07
C GLY A 57 15.12 -16.58 1.94
N ALA A 58 14.34 -16.44 0.89
CA ALA A 58 13.49 -15.29 0.67
C ALA A 58 12.07 -15.74 0.32
N THR A 59 11.07 -15.02 0.81
CA THR A 59 9.66 -15.24 0.45
C THR A 59 9.09 -13.92 -0.06
N CYS A 60 8.47 -13.98 -1.23
CA CYS A 60 7.83 -12.82 -1.83
C CYS A 60 6.33 -12.86 -1.59
N PHE A 61 5.77 -11.71 -1.19
CA PHE A 61 4.34 -11.51 -0.98
C PHE A 61 3.82 -10.38 -1.86
N PRO A 62 2.54 -10.38 -2.25
CA PRO A 62 1.91 -9.16 -2.78
C PRO A 62 1.98 -8.07 -1.71
N GLN A 63 2.27 -6.83 -2.10
CA GLN A 63 2.10 -5.67 -1.22
C GLN A 63 0.66 -5.66 -0.68
N SER A 64 0.45 -5.05 0.47
CA SER A 64 -0.84 -5.05 1.20
C SER A 64 -1.24 -6.39 1.85
N PHE A 65 -0.62 -7.55 1.48
CA PHE A 65 -0.90 -8.82 2.14
C PHE A 65 -0.50 -8.80 3.63
N SER A 66 0.67 -8.27 3.94
CA SER A 66 1.15 -8.15 5.32
C SER A 66 0.27 -7.25 6.18
N ALA A 67 -0.24 -6.15 5.59
CA ALA A 67 -1.18 -5.27 6.26
C ALA A 67 -2.53 -5.98 6.53
N ALA A 68 -3.03 -6.76 5.57
CA ALA A 68 -4.21 -7.59 5.79
C ALA A 68 -4.00 -8.61 6.91
N ALA A 69 -2.85 -9.27 6.93
CA ALA A 69 -2.52 -10.25 7.96
C ALA A 69 -2.41 -9.63 9.37
N ALA A 70 -1.93 -8.39 9.46
CA ALA A 70 -1.85 -7.65 10.71
C ALA A 70 -3.20 -7.10 11.18
N THR A 71 -4.10 -6.73 10.26
CA THR A 71 -5.35 -6.03 10.57
C THR A 71 -6.52 -6.99 10.76
N VAL A 72 -6.53 -8.10 10.02
CA VAL A 72 -7.65 -9.04 9.98
C VAL A 72 -7.33 -10.26 10.84
N LYS A 73 -7.97 -10.36 12.01
CA LYS A 73 -7.86 -11.55 12.85
C LYS A 73 -8.45 -12.77 12.15
N ASN A 74 -7.78 -13.92 12.29
CA ASN A 74 -8.21 -15.20 11.71
C ASN A 74 -8.44 -15.15 10.19
N LEU A 75 -7.56 -14.47 9.47
CA LEU A 75 -7.64 -14.25 8.02
C LEU A 75 -7.94 -15.55 7.24
N ALA A 76 -7.34 -16.67 7.62
CA ALA A 76 -7.54 -17.97 6.99
C ALA A 76 -8.98 -18.53 7.16
N SER A 77 -9.74 -18.07 8.15
CA SER A 77 -11.12 -18.51 8.38
C SER A 77 -12.17 -17.71 7.59
N ILE A 78 -11.74 -16.62 6.95
CA ILE A 78 -12.63 -15.75 6.19
C ILE A 78 -12.58 -16.16 4.71
N SER A 79 -13.74 -16.52 4.16
CA SER A 79 -13.84 -17.02 2.78
C SER A 79 -13.32 -16.04 1.74
N LYS A 80 -13.55 -14.72 1.95
CA LYS A 80 -13.08 -13.65 1.07
C LYS A 80 -12.74 -12.39 1.85
N VAL A 81 -11.55 -11.85 1.60
CA VAL A 81 -11.13 -10.52 2.05
C VAL A 81 -10.58 -9.77 0.85
N LEU A 82 -11.11 -8.59 0.58
CA LEU A 82 -10.56 -7.66 -0.39
C LEU A 82 -9.76 -6.59 0.37
N VAL A 83 -8.52 -6.41 0.01
CA VAL A 83 -7.67 -5.33 0.51
C VAL A 83 -7.48 -4.34 -0.62
N VAL A 84 -7.73 -3.07 -0.36
CA VAL A 84 -7.50 -1.96 -1.28
C VAL A 84 -6.54 -1.00 -0.60
N ASP A 85 -5.37 -0.81 -1.19
CA ASP A 85 -4.29 0.03 -0.68
C ASP A 85 -4.14 1.24 -1.60
N ILE A 86 -4.51 2.42 -1.10
CA ILE A 86 -4.49 3.67 -1.87
C ILE A 86 -3.16 4.36 -1.61
N GLY A 87 -2.19 4.11 -2.48
CA GLY A 87 -0.89 4.76 -2.46
C GLY A 87 -0.88 6.14 -3.12
N GLY A 88 0.32 6.73 -3.28
CA GLY A 88 0.48 8.02 -3.94
C GLY A 88 0.04 8.00 -5.41
N PHE A 89 0.52 7.05 -6.19
CA PHE A 89 0.29 6.95 -7.64
C PHE A 89 -0.73 5.90 -8.02
N THR A 90 -0.82 4.80 -7.27
CA THR A 90 -1.66 3.65 -7.57
C THR A 90 -2.60 3.32 -6.42
N ALA A 91 -3.70 2.69 -6.74
CA ALA A 91 -4.51 1.92 -5.82
C ALA A 91 -4.32 0.44 -6.15
N ASP A 92 -3.69 -0.26 -5.23
CA ASP A 92 -3.43 -1.69 -5.34
C ASP A 92 -4.55 -2.48 -4.68
N TYR A 93 -5.01 -3.56 -5.30
CA TYR A 93 -5.98 -4.42 -4.65
C TYR A 93 -5.54 -5.89 -4.66
N VAL A 94 -5.81 -6.55 -3.55
CA VAL A 94 -5.52 -7.97 -3.34
C VAL A 94 -6.77 -8.65 -2.80
N CYS A 95 -7.28 -9.63 -3.54
CA CYS A 95 -8.33 -10.50 -3.05
C CYS A 95 -7.73 -11.73 -2.39
N LEU A 96 -8.09 -12.00 -1.16
CA LEU A 96 -7.67 -13.19 -0.43
C LEU A 96 -8.84 -14.17 -0.30
N ARG A 97 -8.61 -15.44 -0.58
CA ARG A 97 -9.56 -16.52 -0.35
C ARG A 97 -9.01 -17.47 0.72
N ASN A 98 -9.71 -17.57 1.83
CA ASN A 98 -9.25 -18.36 2.99
C ASN A 98 -7.80 -17.99 3.40
N GLY A 99 -7.47 -16.70 3.37
CA GLY A 99 -6.16 -16.18 3.72
C GLY A 99 -5.07 -16.29 2.64
N VAL A 100 -5.37 -16.85 1.46
CA VAL A 100 -4.42 -17.01 0.35
C VAL A 100 -4.74 -16.00 -0.76
N PRO A 101 -3.74 -15.29 -1.34
CA PRO A 101 -3.95 -14.40 -2.47
C PRO A 101 -4.52 -15.12 -3.70
N ASP A 102 -5.63 -14.62 -4.22
CA ASP A 102 -6.20 -15.03 -5.50
C ASP A 102 -5.58 -14.17 -6.60
N MET A 103 -4.58 -14.70 -7.27
CA MET A 103 -3.79 -13.97 -8.26
C MET A 103 -4.58 -13.47 -9.48
N ALA A 104 -5.73 -14.09 -9.77
CA ALA A 104 -6.63 -13.63 -10.83
C ALA A 104 -7.44 -12.39 -10.42
N ALA A 105 -7.46 -12.09 -9.12
CA ALA A 105 -8.18 -10.96 -8.54
C ALA A 105 -7.25 -10.03 -7.74
N CYS A 106 -6.02 -9.85 -8.24
CA CYS A 106 -5.00 -8.95 -7.69
C CYS A 106 -4.42 -8.12 -8.82
N ASP A 107 -4.45 -6.79 -8.69
CA ASP A 107 -3.90 -5.89 -9.70
C ASP A 107 -3.68 -4.49 -9.10
N SER A 108 -3.19 -3.56 -9.93
CA SER A 108 -2.95 -2.16 -9.60
C SER A 108 -3.74 -1.26 -10.56
N MET A 109 -4.29 -0.17 -10.04
CA MET A 109 -4.96 0.88 -10.81
C MET A 109 -4.19 2.20 -10.67
N GLU A 110 -4.13 3.00 -11.73
CA GLU A 110 -3.56 4.35 -11.71
C GLU A 110 -4.52 5.36 -11.05
N SER A 111 -4.88 5.09 -9.80
CA SER A 111 -5.87 5.84 -9.02
C SER A 111 -5.35 6.13 -7.61
N GLY A 112 -4.12 6.65 -7.53
CA GLY A 112 -3.52 7.05 -6.26
C GLY A 112 -3.96 8.45 -5.80
N VAL A 113 -3.66 8.79 -4.55
CA VAL A 113 -4.10 10.04 -3.90
C VAL A 113 -3.56 11.31 -4.59
N ILE A 114 -2.43 11.23 -5.30
CA ILE A 114 -1.89 12.35 -6.09
C ILE A 114 -2.90 12.82 -7.17
N LEU A 115 -3.67 11.90 -7.74
CA LEU A 115 -4.74 12.26 -8.67
C LEU A 115 -5.81 13.13 -7.99
N LEU A 116 -6.21 12.78 -6.78
CA LEU A 116 -7.14 13.58 -5.97
C LEU A 116 -6.58 14.97 -5.68
N TYR A 117 -5.33 15.06 -5.19
CA TYR A 117 -4.70 16.37 -4.91
C TYR A 117 -4.64 17.25 -6.15
N ASN A 118 -4.26 16.70 -7.30
CA ASN A 118 -4.19 17.45 -8.55
C ASN A 118 -5.58 17.94 -9.01
N ARG A 119 -6.63 17.14 -8.87
CA ARG A 119 -8.02 17.55 -9.16
C ARG A 119 -8.44 18.71 -8.26
N ILE A 120 -8.25 18.57 -6.95
CA ILE A 120 -8.58 19.60 -5.94
C ILE A 120 -7.84 20.90 -6.26
N ARG A 121 -6.53 20.85 -6.44
CA ARG A 121 -5.70 22.04 -6.72
C ARG A 121 -6.11 22.75 -8.01
N THR A 122 -6.35 21.99 -9.06
CA THR A 122 -6.80 22.55 -10.34
C THR A 122 -8.14 23.26 -10.19
N ARG A 123 -9.08 22.63 -9.51
CA ARG A 123 -10.42 23.16 -9.34
C ARG A 123 -10.48 24.33 -8.37
N ALA A 124 -9.75 24.28 -7.24
CA ALA A 124 -9.64 25.37 -6.29
C ALA A 124 -9.03 26.64 -6.93
N ASN A 125 -7.99 26.46 -7.76
CA ASN A 125 -7.42 27.56 -8.51
C ASN A 125 -8.41 28.15 -9.53
N ALA A 126 -9.13 27.32 -10.28
CA ALA A 126 -10.04 27.78 -11.32
C ALA A 126 -11.32 28.42 -10.79
N GLU A 127 -11.91 27.89 -9.71
CA GLU A 127 -13.21 28.33 -9.20
C GLU A 127 -13.11 29.35 -8.05
N LEU A 128 -12.01 29.30 -7.26
CA LEU A 128 -11.86 30.08 -6.04
C LEU A 128 -10.62 30.97 -6.04
N ASP A 129 -9.82 30.97 -7.13
CA ASP A 129 -8.52 31.67 -7.22
C ASP A 129 -7.61 31.37 -6.01
N THR A 130 -7.62 30.09 -5.58
CA THR A 130 -6.92 29.62 -4.38
C THR A 130 -5.91 28.55 -4.75
N LEU A 131 -4.67 28.70 -4.31
CA LEU A 131 -3.61 27.69 -4.41
C LEU A 131 -3.56 26.93 -3.08
N LEU A 132 -3.76 25.63 -3.14
CA LEU A 132 -3.72 24.75 -1.98
C LEU A 132 -2.48 23.87 -2.00
N GLU A 133 -1.83 23.72 -0.87
CA GLU A 133 -0.77 22.75 -0.65
C GLU A 133 -1.35 21.38 -0.23
N GLU A 134 -0.60 20.29 -0.43
CA GLU A 134 -1.08 18.95 -0.11
C GLU A 134 -1.39 18.76 1.38
N ASN A 135 -0.58 19.35 2.25
CA ASN A 135 -0.81 19.31 3.68
C ASN A 135 -2.09 20.06 4.10
N GLU A 136 -2.43 21.17 3.44
CA GLU A 136 -3.68 21.89 3.70
C GLU A 136 -4.89 21.04 3.31
N ILE A 137 -4.83 20.39 2.13
CA ILE A 137 -5.86 19.45 1.68
C ILE A 137 -6.03 18.31 2.69
N ASP A 138 -4.94 17.72 3.17
CA ASP A 138 -4.97 16.66 4.18
C ASP A 138 -5.61 17.10 5.49
N HIS A 139 -5.24 18.29 6.00
CA HIS A 139 -5.83 18.84 7.22
C HIS A 139 -7.33 19.06 7.09
N ILE A 140 -7.77 19.56 5.92
CA ILE A 140 -9.21 19.74 5.65
C ILE A 140 -9.93 18.40 5.55
N LEU A 141 -9.38 17.41 4.82
CA LEU A 141 -9.96 16.07 4.70
C LEU A 141 -10.09 15.34 6.04
N ARG A 142 -9.16 15.61 6.98
CA ARG A 142 -9.20 15.07 8.34
C ARG A 142 -10.11 15.86 9.29
N GLY A 143 -10.64 17.01 8.85
CA GLY A 143 -11.42 17.91 9.71
C GLY A 143 -10.60 18.63 10.77
N GLU A 144 -9.30 18.78 10.55
CA GLU A 144 -8.34 19.39 11.48
C GLU A 144 -8.22 20.89 11.25
N ASP A 145 -8.47 21.37 10.02
CA ASP A 145 -8.44 22.79 9.67
C ASP A 145 -9.80 23.46 9.98
N LYS A 146 -9.82 24.29 11.03
CA LYS A 146 -11.01 25.03 11.48
C LYS A 146 -11.16 26.39 10.80
N ASP A 147 -10.12 26.86 10.12
CA ASP A 147 -10.07 28.17 9.49
C ASP A 147 -10.39 28.11 7.98
N ALA A 148 -10.48 26.91 7.42
CA ALA A 148 -10.86 26.70 6.02
C ALA A 148 -12.25 27.25 5.72
N THR A 149 -12.38 27.98 4.61
CA THR A 149 -13.67 28.54 4.22
C THR A 149 -14.66 27.42 3.82
N PRO A 150 -15.98 27.58 4.10
CA PRO A 150 -16.95 26.55 3.74
C PRO A 150 -16.94 26.18 2.25
N LYS A 151 -16.59 27.11 1.37
CA LYS A 151 -16.49 26.86 -0.06
C LYS A 151 -15.34 25.91 -0.42
N ILE A 152 -14.17 26.11 0.22
CA ILE A 152 -13.00 25.22 0.03
C ILE A 152 -13.30 23.83 0.57
N VAL A 153 -13.88 23.73 1.77
CA VAL A 153 -14.26 22.46 2.37
C VAL A 153 -15.21 21.69 1.45
N ALA A 154 -16.30 22.35 0.97
CA ALA A 154 -17.29 21.73 0.09
C ALA A 154 -16.68 21.26 -1.23
N LEU A 155 -15.75 22.02 -1.82
CA LEU A 155 -15.04 21.64 -3.04
C LEU A 155 -14.18 20.39 -2.80
N ILE A 156 -13.41 20.36 -1.71
CA ILE A 156 -12.53 19.23 -1.38
C ILE A 156 -13.35 17.96 -1.10
N GLU A 157 -14.44 18.07 -0.33
CA GLU A 157 -15.34 16.95 -0.05
C GLU A 157 -15.99 16.40 -1.32
N GLN A 158 -16.40 17.27 -2.25
CA GLN A 158 -16.96 16.85 -3.52
C GLN A 158 -15.94 16.07 -4.35
N GLU A 159 -14.73 16.60 -4.51
CA GLU A 159 -13.66 15.93 -5.26
C GLU A 159 -13.26 14.58 -4.63
N ALA A 160 -13.20 14.52 -3.29
CA ALA A 160 -12.94 13.27 -2.58
C ALA A 160 -14.05 12.24 -2.83
N GLN A 161 -15.32 12.66 -2.82
CA GLN A 161 -16.46 11.78 -3.12
C GLN A 161 -16.42 11.28 -4.56
N GLU A 162 -16.08 12.14 -5.53
CA GLU A 162 -15.93 11.76 -6.94
C GLU A 162 -14.77 10.79 -7.13
N PHE A 163 -13.62 11.05 -6.50
CA PHE A 163 -12.47 10.15 -6.53
C PHE A 163 -12.80 8.75 -5.98
N ILE A 164 -13.52 8.67 -4.85
CA ILE A 164 -13.95 7.38 -4.28
C ILE A 164 -14.93 6.67 -5.23
N ASN A 165 -15.86 7.39 -5.85
CA ASN A 165 -16.78 6.82 -6.80
C ASN A 165 -16.06 6.25 -8.04
N ASP A 166 -15.08 6.97 -8.56
CA ASP A 166 -14.24 6.53 -9.69
C ASP A 166 -13.46 5.26 -9.30
N LEU A 167 -12.83 5.25 -8.13
CA LEU A 167 -12.09 4.10 -7.60
C LEU A 167 -12.98 2.86 -7.48
N LEU A 168 -14.14 3.00 -6.85
CA LEU A 168 -15.10 1.91 -6.68
C LEU A 168 -15.67 1.43 -8.03
N SER A 169 -15.87 2.32 -8.98
CA SER A 169 -16.31 1.98 -10.34
C SER A 169 -15.21 1.21 -11.08
N GLY A 170 -13.94 1.66 -10.99
CA GLY A 170 -12.81 0.95 -11.55
C GLY A 170 -12.63 -0.47 -11.00
N LEU A 171 -12.90 -0.70 -9.70
CA LEU A 171 -12.93 -2.05 -9.12
C LEU A 171 -14.05 -2.91 -9.70
N ARG A 172 -15.26 -2.34 -9.88
CA ARG A 172 -16.41 -3.07 -10.48
C ARG A 172 -16.17 -3.45 -11.94
N GLU A 173 -15.56 -2.57 -12.73
CA GLU A 173 -15.17 -2.84 -14.12
C GLU A 173 -14.21 -4.03 -14.23
N ARG A 174 -13.37 -4.25 -13.19
CA ARG A 174 -12.48 -5.40 -13.07
C ARG A 174 -13.12 -6.62 -12.43
N MET A 175 -14.46 -6.63 -12.35
CA MET A 175 -15.25 -7.72 -11.76
C MET A 175 -14.94 -7.98 -10.28
N ILE A 176 -14.43 -6.97 -9.55
CA ILE A 176 -14.17 -7.08 -8.12
C ILE A 176 -15.47 -6.80 -7.35
N GLU A 177 -15.99 -7.87 -6.75
CA GLU A 177 -17.21 -7.82 -5.96
C GLU A 177 -16.94 -7.24 -4.55
N LEU A 178 -17.53 -6.06 -4.27
CA LEU A 178 -17.35 -5.32 -3.02
C LEU A 178 -18.37 -5.70 -1.94
N LYS A 179 -19.49 -6.33 -2.32
CA LYS A 179 -20.59 -6.64 -1.40
C LYS A 179 -20.44 -7.99 -0.70
N SER A 180 -19.53 -8.82 -1.16
CA SER A 180 -19.30 -10.16 -0.59
C SER A 180 -17.97 -10.22 0.15
N GLY A 181 -17.96 -10.69 1.39
CA GLY A 181 -16.77 -10.82 2.19
C GLY A 181 -16.42 -9.55 2.99
N LYS A 182 -15.20 -9.46 3.45
CA LYS A 182 -14.66 -8.32 4.19
C LYS A 182 -13.85 -7.42 3.24
N VAL A 183 -14.02 -6.12 3.35
CA VAL A 183 -13.20 -5.14 2.63
C VAL A 183 -12.37 -4.37 3.64
N VAL A 184 -11.07 -4.19 3.34
CA VAL A 184 -10.11 -3.42 4.14
C VAL A 184 -9.49 -2.37 3.23
N PHE A 185 -9.61 -1.12 3.63
CA PHE A 185 -8.93 -0.01 2.97
C PHE A 185 -7.68 0.36 3.77
N LEU A 186 -6.59 0.65 3.06
CA LEU A 186 -5.29 1.07 3.54
C LEU A 186 -4.84 2.32 2.76
N GLY A 187 -3.89 3.06 3.31
CA GLY A 187 -3.29 4.24 2.70
C GLY A 187 -2.97 5.31 3.71
#